data_93d4339a9f628aaad5aaa15a7e7ab843
#
_entry.id   93d4339a9f628aaad5aaa15a7e7ab843
#
_cell.length_a   1.000
_cell.length_b   1.000
_cell.length_c   1.000
_cell.angle_alpha   90.00
_cell.angle_beta   90.00
_cell.angle_gamma   90.00
#
_symmetry.space_group_name_H-M   'P 1'
#
loop_
_entity.id
_entity.type
_entity.pdbx_description
1 polymer ?
#
loop_
_entity_poly.entity_id
_entity_poly.type
_entity_poly.pdbx_seq_one_letter_code
_entity_poly.pdbx_strand_id
1 'polypeptide(L)'
;GHLRITAPGGFGRRHVAPLVPKFRELHPEVSISLNLSDRIVDIAGEAYDCAVRVGDMPDSSLVSVRLADNRRLCVAAPAYLARYGKPNHPNELARFQCLTLSSDASQTRGWAFRAGVDRLSEVIHFKPGGPLDCSDGQVLHDWCLAGYGIAWRSLWEVEAEISAGALAPVLEDYAAPPNGIYAVFP
;
A
#
# COMPACT_ATOMS: atom_id res chain seq x y z
N GLY A 1 -20.28 -22.37 -10.72
CA GLY A 1 -19.07 -22.52 -9.94
C GLY A 1 -18.97 -21.50 -8.83
N HIS A 2 -17.95 -21.66 -8.00
CA HIS A 2 -17.67 -20.75 -6.88
C HIS A 2 -16.26 -20.20 -7.02
N LEU A 3 -16.12 -18.85 -6.92
CA LEU A 3 -14.83 -18.17 -6.95
C LEU A 3 -14.49 -17.64 -5.56
N ARG A 4 -13.28 -17.94 -5.10
CA ARG A 4 -12.71 -17.37 -3.88
C ARG A 4 -11.60 -16.38 -4.25
N ILE A 5 -11.81 -15.12 -3.92
CA ILE A 5 -10.90 -14.02 -4.25
C ILE A 5 -10.41 -13.36 -2.98
N THR A 6 -9.13 -13.03 -2.94
CA THR A 6 -8.57 -12.25 -1.83
C THR A 6 -7.92 -10.98 -2.37
N ALA A 7 -7.94 -9.92 -1.58
CA ALA A 7 -7.34 -8.63 -1.92
C ALA A 7 -6.94 -7.88 -0.64
N PRO A 8 -6.02 -6.90 -0.73
CA PRO A 8 -5.74 -6.02 0.40
C PRO A 8 -6.98 -5.25 0.84
N GLY A 9 -7.08 -4.95 2.13
CA GLY A 9 -8.29 -4.36 2.71
C GLY A 9 -8.71 -3.06 2.05
N GLY A 10 -7.82 -2.08 1.96
CA GLY A 10 -8.14 -0.76 1.40
C GLY A 10 -8.39 -0.79 -0.09
N PHE A 11 -7.48 -1.39 -0.84
CA PHE A 11 -7.63 -1.52 -2.30
C PHE A 11 -8.84 -2.39 -2.65
N GLY A 12 -9.00 -3.51 -1.96
CA GLY A 12 -10.11 -4.43 -2.19
C GLY A 12 -11.47 -3.78 -1.95
N ARG A 13 -11.60 -3.03 -0.87
CA ARG A 13 -12.85 -2.32 -0.53
C ARG A 13 -13.19 -1.27 -1.58
N ARG A 14 -12.21 -0.51 -2.04
CA ARG A 14 -12.40 0.61 -2.96
C ARG A 14 -12.55 0.18 -4.41
N HIS A 15 -11.74 -0.78 -4.87
CA HIS A 15 -11.59 -1.09 -6.30
C HIS A 15 -12.02 -2.50 -6.70
N VAL A 16 -12.05 -3.46 -5.79
CA VAL A 16 -12.44 -4.84 -6.11
C VAL A 16 -13.89 -5.11 -5.74
N ALA A 17 -14.29 -4.78 -4.52
CA ALA A 17 -15.64 -5.06 -4.03
C ALA A 17 -16.75 -4.49 -4.92
N PRO A 18 -16.65 -3.26 -5.46
CA PRO A 18 -17.68 -2.74 -6.35
C PRO A 18 -17.83 -3.51 -7.67
N LEU A 19 -16.77 -4.19 -8.12
CA LEU A 19 -16.79 -4.95 -9.37
C LEU A 19 -17.41 -6.34 -9.22
N VAL A 20 -17.42 -6.88 -8.01
CA VAL A 20 -17.89 -8.25 -7.77
C VAL A 20 -19.36 -8.44 -8.12
N PRO A 21 -20.30 -7.60 -7.67
CA PRO A 21 -21.70 -7.72 -8.08
C PRO A 21 -21.89 -7.54 -9.58
N LYS A 22 -21.15 -6.63 -10.20
CA LYS A 22 -21.24 -6.38 -11.64
C LYS A 22 -20.79 -7.61 -12.45
N PHE A 23 -19.71 -8.25 -12.01
CA PHE A 23 -19.26 -9.47 -12.63
C PHE A 23 -20.33 -10.57 -12.54
N ARG A 24 -20.96 -10.72 -11.36
CA ARG A 24 -22.00 -11.70 -11.16
C ARG A 24 -23.26 -11.43 -12.00
N GLU A 25 -23.57 -10.20 -12.29
CA GLU A 25 -24.67 -9.86 -13.21
C GLU A 25 -24.41 -10.44 -14.62
N LEU A 26 -23.15 -10.40 -15.06
CA LEU A 26 -22.75 -10.97 -16.35
C LEU A 26 -22.64 -12.48 -16.32
N HIS A 27 -22.40 -13.06 -15.16
CA HIS A 27 -22.20 -14.51 -14.97
C HIS A 27 -23.05 -15.00 -13.78
N PRO A 28 -24.38 -15.07 -13.94
CA PRO A 28 -25.29 -15.32 -12.81
C PRO A 28 -25.16 -16.74 -12.22
N GLU A 29 -24.52 -17.64 -12.93
CA GLU A 29 -24.24 -19.01 -12.45
C GLU A 29 -23.06 -19.09 -11.47
N VAL A 30 -22.32 -18.00 -11.31
CA VAL A 30 -21.14 -17.96 -10.45
C VAL A 30 -21.48 -17.38 -9.10
N SER A 31 -21.04 -18.02 -8.03
CA SER A 31 -21.02 -17.44 -6.69
C SER A 31 -19.60 -16.95 -6.36
N ILE A 32 -19.47 -15.89 -5.56
CA ILE A 32 -18.20 -15.26 -5.29
C ILE A 32 -18.06 -14.97 -3.81
N SER A 33 -16.94 -15.38 -3.22
CA SER A 33 -16.52 -14.97 -1.88
C SER A 33 -15.31 -14.06 -2.01
N LEU A 34 -15.39 -12.88 -1.43
CA LEU A 34 -14.31 -11.92 -1.39
C LEU A 34 -13.77 -11.82 0.05
N ASN A 35 -12.47 -12.11 0.21
CA ASN A 35 -11.76 -11.96 1.47
C ASN A 35 -10.81 -10.78 1.40
N LEU A 36 -10.98 -9.81 2.28
CA LEU A 36 -10.12 -8.63 2.35
C LEU A 36 -9.19 -8.75 3.55
N SER A 37 -7.88 -8.69 3.29
CA SER A 37 -6.86 -8.80 4.34
C SER A 37 -5.56 -8.16 3.88
N ASP A 38 -4.89 -7.43 4.78
CA ASP A 38 -3.55 -6.91 4.54
C ASP A 38 -2.46 -7.94 4.90
N ARG A 39 -2.86 -9.11 5.36
CA ARG A 39 -1.98 -10.24 5.63
C ARG A 39 -1.55 -10.90 4.32
N ILE A 40 -0.31 -11.37 4.27
CA ILE A 40 0.15 -12.23 3.17
C ILE A 40 -0.60 -13.57 3.26
N VAL A 41 -1.22 -13.95 2.16
CA VAL A 41 -2.02 -15.17 2.08
C VAL A 41 -1.31 -16.18 1.18
N ASP A 42 -1.30 -17.45 1.59
CA ASP A 42 -0.89 -18.55 0.73
C ASP A 42 -2.05 -18.90 -0.22
N ILE A 43 -1.99 -18.38 -1.43
CA ILE A 43 -3.08 -18.46 -2.41
C ILE A 43 -3.43 -19.92 -2.71
N ALA A 44 -2.45 -20.75 -3.01
CA ALA A 44 -2.67 -22.15 -3.34
C ALA A 44 -3.09 -22.96 -2.11
N GLY A 45 -2.40 -22.77 -0.97
CA GLY A 45 -2.67 -23.53 0.25
C GLY A 45 -4.01 -23.19 0.90
N GLU A 46 -4.49 -21.96 0.76
CA GLU A 46 -5.79 -21.51 1.29
C GLU A 46 -6.90 -21.62 0.24
N ALA A 47 -6.63 -22.21 -0.91
CA ALA A 47 -7.59 -22.51 -1.98
C ALA A 47 -8.28 -21.26 -2.57
N TYR A 48 -7.53 -20.18 -2.74
CA TYR A 48 -8.01 -19.02 -3.49
C TYR A 48 -7.86 -19.26 -5.01
N ASP A 49 -8.85 -18.84 -5.77
CA ASP A 49 -8.81 -18.89 -7.22
C ASP A 49 -8.05 -17.71 -7.81
N CYS A 50 -8.08 -16.57 -7.13
CA CYS A 50 -7.40 -15.36 -7.54
C CYS A 50 -7.07 -14.49 -6.33
N ALA A 51 -5.95 -13.82 -6.38
CA ALA A 51 -5.59 -12.77 -5.43
C ALA A 51 -5.26 -11.49 -6.17
N VAL A 52 -5.71 -10.36 -5.64
CA VAL A 52 -5.20 -9.06 -6.05
C VAL A 52 -4.08 -8.67 -5.09
N ARG A 53 -2.95 -8.27 -5.63
CA ARG A 53 -1.75 -7.89 -4.88
C ARG A 53 -1.32 -6.49 -5.26
N VAL A 54 -0.98 -5.68 -4.27
CA VAL A 54 -0.47 -4.32 -4.45
C VAL A 54 0.97 -4.27 -3.96
N GLY A 55 1.88 -3.87 -4.86
CA GLY A 55 3.31 -3.80 -4.58
C GLY A 55 4.07 -4.98 -5.14
N ASP A 56 5.35 -5.09 -4.73
CA ASP A 56 6.24 -6.12 -5.25
C ASP A 56 5.76 -7.52 -4.89
N MET A 57 5.90 -8.42 -5.86
CA MET A 57 5.57 -9.82 -5.70
C MET A 57 6.81 -10.61 -5.30
N PRO A 58 6.73 -11.48 -4.29
CA PRO A 58 7.81 -12.44 -4.06
C PRO A 58 7.87 -13.42 -5.24
N ASP A 59 9.07 -13.93 -5.50
CA ASP A 59 9.25 -15.00 -6.49
C ASP A 59 8.38 -16.19 -6.10
N SER A 60 7.56 -16.64 -7.04
CA SER A 60 6.70 -17.80 -6.84
C SER A 60 6.41 -18.48 -8.18
N SER A 61 5.89 -19.71 -8.10
CA SER A 61 5.39 -20.45 -9.27
C SER A 61 4.02 -19.98 -9.73
N LEU A 62 3.46 -18.96 -9.09
CA LEU A 62 2.14 -18.43 -9.42
C LEU A 62 2.19 -17.60 -10.70
N VAL A 63 1.12 -17.64 -11.46
CA VAL A 63 0.93 -16.77 -12.62
C VAL A 63 0.46 -15.40 -12.14
N SER A 64 1.09 -14.34 -12.62
CA SER A 64 0.68 -12.98 -12.30
C SER A 64 0.43 -12.17 -13.56
N VAL A 65 -0.59 -11.34 -13.51
CA VAL A 65 -0.93 -10.38 -14.56
C VAL A 65 -0.90 -8.99 -13.96
N ARG A 66 -0.09 -8.10 -14.55
CA ARG A 66 -0.02 -6.71 -14.10
C ARG A 66 -1.26 -5.96 -14.57
N LEU A 67 -1.98 -5.36 -13.63
CA LEU A 67 -3.22 -4.61 -13.89
C LEU A 67 -2.96 -3.11 -14.02
N ALA A 68 -2.07 -2.56 -13.21
CA ALA A 68 -1.79 -1.14 -13.16
C ALA A 68 -0.46 -0.86 -12.47
N ASP A 69 0.02 0.38 -12.61
CA ASP A 69 1.14 0.88 -11.83
C ASP A 69 0.68 1.24 -10.42
N ASN A 70 1.57 1.10 -9.44
CA ASN A 70 1.35 1.49 -8.07
C ASN A 70 2.49 2.39 -7.60
N ARG A 71 2.19 3.67 -7.37
CA ARG A 71 3.15 4.62 -6.78
C ARG A 71 2.90 4.72 -5.29
N ARG A 72 3.97 4.72 -4.52
CA ARG A 72 3.93 4.96 -3.08
C ARG A 72 4.73 6.21 -2.74
N LEU A 73 4.27 6.96 -1.76
CA LEU A 73 4.94 8.15 -1.27
C LEU A 73 4.69 8.33 0.22
N CYS A 74 5.56 9.12 0.84
CA CYS A 74 5.37 9.54 2.21
C CYS A 74 4.45 10.74 2.27
N VAL A 75 3.55 10.74 3.22
CA VAL A 75 2.59 11.81 3.47
C VAL A 75 2.49 12.12 4.96
N ALA A 76 2.13 13.35 5.28
CA ALA A 76 1.83 13.77 6.64
C ALA A 76 0.79 14.89 6.62
N ALA A 77 0.05 15.04 7.70
CA ALA A 77 -0.85 16.17 7.85
C ALA A 77 -0.06 17.48 7.99
N PRO A 78 -0.55 18.60 7.43
CA PRO A 78 0.13 19.88 7.57
C PRO A 78 0.39 20.28 9.03
N ALA A 79 -0.52 19.95 9.94
CA ALA A 79 -0.34 20.24 11.39
C ALA A 79 0.86 19.48 11.97
N TYR A 80 1.09 18.23 11.55
CA TYR A 80 2.28 17.48 11.97
C TYR A 80 3.56 18.16 11.49
N LEU A 81 3.60 18.55 10.21
CA LEU A 81 4.77 19.20 9.62
C LEU A 81 5.04 20.57 10.23
N ALA A 82 3.99 21.32 10.56
CA ALA A 82 4.14 22.61 11.23
C ALA A 82 4.78 22.46 12.60
N ARG A 83 4.48 21.37 13.32
CA ARG A 83 5.01 21.12 14.67
C ARG A 83 6.41 20.53 14.67
N TYR A 84 6.68 19.56 13.79
CA TYR A 84 7.90 18.76 13.83
C TYR A 84 8.88 19.02 12.69
N GLY A 85 8.47 19.81 11.71
CA GLY A 85 9.26 20.06 10.51
C GLY A 85 9.08 18.98 9.45
N LYS A 86 9.77 19.16 8.34
CA LYS A 86 9.68 18.31 7.16
C LYS A 86 11.01 17.60 6.94
N PRO A 87 11.03 16.27 6.75
CA PRO A 87 12.27 15.58 6.38
C PRO A 87 12.73 16.02 5.00
N ASN A 88 14.04 16.20 4.81
CA ASN A 88 14.65 16.56 3.54
C ASN A 88 15.39 15.41 2.88
N HIS A 89 15.60 14.32 3.60
CA HIS A 89 16.24 13.12 3.10
C HIS A 89 15.65 11.91 3.82
N PRO A 90 15.56 10.73 3.16
CA PRO A 90 15.00 9.52 3.80
C PRO A 90 15.67 9.12 5.11
N ASN A 91 16.99 9.33 5.25
CA ASN A 91 17.69 9.01 6.48
C ASN A 91 17.27 9.87 7.67
N GLU A 92 16.63 11.01 7.45
CA GLU A 92 16.09 11.84 8.51
C GLU A 92 14.81 11.28 9.13
N LEU A 93 14.16 10.33 8.49
CA LEU A 93 12.95 9.68 9.01
C LEU A 93 13.16 9.05 10.39
N ALA A 94 14.40 8.70 10.74
CA ALA A 94 14.73 8.19 12.07
C ALA A 94 14.39 9.19 13.20
N ARG A 95 14.27 10.49 12.89
CA ARG A 95 13.95 11.55 13.84
C ARG A 95 12.48 11.92 13.87
N PHE A 96 11.65 11.26 13.07
CA PHE A 96 10.22 11.52 12.96
C PHE A 96 9.42 10.32 13.46
N GLN A 97 8.16 10.56 13.79
CA GLN A 97 7.22 9.49 14.09
C GLN A 97 6.71 8.90 12.78
N CYS A 98 7.08 7.65 12.50
CA CYS A 98 6.62 6.92 11.34
C CYS A 98 5.52 5.96 11.75
N LEU A 99 4.42 5.99 11.01
CA LEU A 99 3.27 5.11 11.22
C LEU A 99 3.47 3.86 10.37
N THR A 100 3.67 2.71 11.00
CA THR A 100 4.12 1.51 10.31
C THR A 100 3.04 0.46 10.18
N LEU A 101 2.97 -0.15 9.01
CA LEU A 101 2.09 -1.29 8.76
C LEU A 101 2.76 -2.55 9.31
N SER A 102 2.15 -3.19 10.30
CA SER A 102 2.66 -4.41 10.91
C SER A 102 2.23 -5.66 10.14
N SER A 103 2.40 -5.65 8.83
CA SER A 103 2.27 -6.84 7.99
C SER A 103 3.66 -7.42 7.70
N ASP A 104 3.74 -8.72 7.47
CA ASP A 104 5.02 -9.42 7.28
C ASP A 104 5.88 -8.80 6.18
N ALA A 105 5.27 -8.40 5.05
CA ALA A 105 6.01 -7.83 3.94
C ALA A 105 6.63 -6.47 4.28
N SER A 106 5.90 -5.60 4.97
CA SER A 106 6.39 -4.28 5.36
C SER A 106 7.49 -4.36 6.41
N GLN A 107 7.40 -5.33 7.33
CA GLN A 107 8.42 -5.52 8.37
C GLN A 107 9.74 -5.99 7.80
N THR A 108 9.72 -6.79 6.72
CA THR A 108 10.95 -7.37 6.17
C THR A 108 11.72 -6.41 5.27
N ARG A 109 11.02 -5.57 4.50
CA ARG A 109 11.65 -4.71 3.50
C ARG A 109 11.79 -3.25 3.89
N GLY A 110 10.84 -2.73 4.66
CA GLY A 110 10.77 -1.31 4.98
C GLY A 110 10.22 -0.47 3.82
N TRP A 111 10.39 0.84 3.95
CA TRP A 111 9.95 1.80 2.95
C TRP A 111 11.01 1.99 1.88
N ALA A 112 10.62 2.00 0.62
CA ALA A 112 11.53 2.11 -0.50
C ALA A 112 11.69 3.57 -0.94
N PHE A 113 12.94 3.98 -1.20
CA PHE A 113 13.29 5.31 -1.70
C PHE A 113 14.40 5.19 -2.74
N ARG A 114 14.57 6.24 -3.54
CA ARG A 114 15.79 6.44 -4.30
C ARG A 114 16.88 6.95 -3.35
N ALA A 115 18.12 6.51 -3.55
CA ALA A 115 19.25 6.97 -2.76
C ALA A 115 19.53 8.46 -2.95
N GLY A 116 19.20 9.01 -4.13
CA GLY A 116 19.34 10.41 -4.46
C GLY A 116 18.20 10.88 -5.34
N VAL A 117 18.19 12.16 -5.67
CA VAL A 117 17.14 12.78 -6.50
C VAL A 117 17.25 12.44 -7.99
N ASP A 118 18.36 11.89 -8.43
CA ASP A 118 18.54 11.43 -9.80
C ASP A 118 17.70 10.18 -10.05
N ARG A 119 17.03 10.14 -11.21
CA ARG A 119 16.20 9.01 -11.63
C ARG A 119 16.99 7.71 -11.77
N LEU A 120 18.30 7.78 -11.98
CA LEU A 120 19.19 6.63 -12.09
C LEU A 120 19.74 6.19 -10.74
N SER A 121 19.40 6.89 -9.65
CA SER A 121 19.81 6.48 -8.31
C SER A 121 19.25 5.12 -7.97
N GLU A 122 20.05 4.31 -7.25
CA GLU A 122 19.62 3.02 -6.76
C GLU A 122 18.44 3.15 -5.78
N VAL A 123 17.67 2.08 -5.66
CA VAL A 123 16.60 1.98 -4.66
C VAL A 123 17.19 1.50 -3.35
N ILE A 124 16.91 2.22 -2.29
CA ILE A 124 17.29 1.87 -0.92
C ILE A 124 16.04 1.62 -0.10
N HIS A 125 16.18 0.87 0.98
CA HIS A 125 15.09 0.59 1.91
C HIS A 125 15.43 1.13 3.28
N PHE A 126 14.49 1.81 3.88
CA PHE A 126 14.56 2.33 5.24
C PHE A 126 13.50 1.62 6.09
N LYS A 127 13.93 1.06 7.23
CA LYS A 127 12.99 0.47 8.19
C LYS A 127 12.56 1.54 9.18
N PRO A 128 11.36 2.09 9.01
CA PRO A 128 10.88 3.13 9.90
C PRO A 128 10.60 2.58 11.28
N GLY A 129 10.74 3.43 12.27
CA GLY A 129 10.35 3.14 13.65
C GLY A 129 9.42 4.20 14.17
N GLY A 130 8.73 3.86 15.24
CA GLY A 130 7.82 4.78 15.90
C GLY A 130 6.97 4.05 16.94
N PRO A 131 6.25 4.82 17.77
CA PRO A 131 5.46 4.21 18.84
C PRO A 131 4.14 3.61 18.38
N LEU A 132 3.75 3.81 17.11
CA LEU A 132 2.47 3.36 16.58
C LEU A 132 2.66 2.49 15.35
N ASP A 133 2.10 1.29 15.39
CA ASP A 133 1.94 0.44 14.22
C ASP A 133 0.51 -0.14 14.19
N CYS A 134 0.09 -0.61 13.05
CA CYS A 134 -1.21 -1.26 12.89
C CYS A 134 -1.16 -2.24 11.71
N SER A 135 -1.91 -3.32 11.82
CA SER A 135 -2.05 -4.30 10.73
C SER A 135 -3.03 -3.86 9.63
N ASP A 136 -3.78 -2.80 9.85
CA ASP A 136 -4.79 -2.27 8.91
C ASP A 136 -4.32 -0.95 8.33
N GLY A 137 -4.18 -0.89 7.00
CA GLY A 137 -3.75 0.30 6.30
C GLY A 137 -4.68 1.50 6.44
N GLN A 138 -5.99 1.28 6.55
CA GLN A 138 -6.95 2.38 6.74
C GLN A 138 -6.74 3.07 8.09
N VAL A 139 -6.40 2.33 9.11
CA VAL A 139 -6.11 2.90 10.43
C VAL A 139 -4.87 3.80 10.36
N LEU A 140 -3.82 3.38 9.65
CA LEU A 140 -2.64 4.22 9.44
C LEU A 140 -2.97 5.50 8.70
N HIS A 141 -3.84 5.41 7.69
CA HIS A 141 -4.34 6.56 6.94
C HIS A 141 -5.06 7.54 7.88
N ASP A 142 -5.96 7.04 8.71
CA ASP A 142 -6.72 7.86 9.66
C ASP A 142 -5.80 8.52 10.69
N TRP A 143 -4.84 7.80 11.23
CA TRP A 143 -3.85 8.36 12.15
C TRP A 143 -2.99 9.44 11.48
N CYS A 144 -2.61 9.22 10.23
CA CYS A 144 -1.84 10.19 9.46
C CYS A 144 -2.63 11.48 9.24
N LEU A 145 -3.89 11.37 8.83
CA LEU A 145 -4.79 12.51 8.68
C LEU A 145 -4.98 13.28 9.99
N ALA A 146 -5.01 12.58 11.11
CA ALA A 146 -5.15 13.19 12.44
C ALA A 146 -3.87 13.85 12.95
N GLY A 147 -2.75 13.75 12.22
CA GLY A 147 -1.51 14.43 12.57
C GLY A 147 -0.58 13.65 13.49
N TYR A 148 -0.69 12.33 13.55
CA TYR A 148 0.11 11.51 14.46
C TYR A 148 1.44 11.04 13.89
N GLY A 149 1.75 11.31 12.63
CA GLY A 149 3.03 10.93 12.07
C GLY A 149 3.05 10.91 10.55
N ILE A 150 4.16 10.40 10.02
CA ILE A 150 4.40 10.23 8.60
C ILE A 150 4.02 8.80 8.23
N ALA A 151 3.24 8.64 7.16
CA ALA A 151 2.88 7.34 6.62
C ALA A 151 3.40 7.17 5.20
N TRP A 152 3.67 5.94 4.79
CA TRP A 152 4.05 5.58 3.43
C TRP A 152 2.89 4.82 2.80
N ARG A 153 2.22 5.47 1.87
CA ARG A 153 0.95 4.98 1.33
C ARG A 153 0.93 5.06 -0.19
N SER A 154 0.06 4.26 -0.78
CA SER A 154 -0.16 4.29 -2.23
C SER A 154 -0.85 5.59 -2.64
N LEU A 155 -0.45 6.16 -3.77
CA LEU A 155 -1.00 7.42 -4.27
C LEU A 155 -2.53 7.33 -4.48
N TRP A 156 -3.04 6.20 -5.01
CA TRP A 156 -4.47 6.01 -5.21
C TRP A 156 -5.29 6.16 -3.91
N GLU A 157 -4.67 5.87 -2.76
CA GLU A 157 -5.32 5.97 -1.46
C GLU A 157 -5.38 7.41 -0.94
N VAL A 158 -4.32 8.20 -1.16
CA VAL A 158 -4.13 9.51 -0.52
C VAL A 158 -4.28 10.69 -1.48
N GLU A 159 -4.49 10.43 -2.75
CA GLU A 159 -4.55 11.47 -3.80
C GLU A 159 -5.61 12.53 -3.53
N ALA A 160 -6.79 12.13 -3.09
CA ALA A 160 -7.88 13.05 -2.77
C ALA A 160 -7.52 14.00 -1.62
N GLU A 161 -6.89 13.48 -0.57
CA GLU A 161 -6.48 14.27 0.59
C GLU A 161 -5.32 15.20 0.24
N ILE A 162 -4.41 14.77 -0.63
CA ILE A 162 -3.34 15.65 -1.11
C ILE A 162 -3.93 16.81 -1.91
N SER A 163 -4.86 16.53 -2.82
CA SER A 163 -5.53 17.56 -3.62
C SER A 163 -6.32 18.53 -2.75
N ALA A 164 -6.94 18.05 -1.68
CA ALA A 164 -7.70 18.86 -0.74
C ALA A 164 -6.82 19.62 0.28
N GLY A 165 -5.52 19.35 0.32
CA GLY A 165 -4.60 19.95 1.29
C GLY A 165 -4.69 19.33 2.69
N ALA A 166 -5.38 18.23 2.88
CA ALA A 166 -5.48 17.51 4.15
C ALA A 166 -4.24 16.67 4.46
N LEU A 167 -3.53 16.25 3.43
CA LEU A 167 -2.22 15.60 3.51
C LEU A 167 -1.25 16.31 2.58
N ALA A 168 0.01 16.38 2.99
CA ALA A 168 1.10 16.89 2.16
C ALA A 168 2.12 15.79 1.90
N PRO A 169 2.55 15.60 0.64
CA PRO A 169 3.64 14.68 0.36
C PRO A 169 4.96 15.22 0.91
N VAL A 170 5.80 14.30 1.37
CA VAL A 170 7.16 14.59 1.81
C VAL A 170 8.11 13.64 1.09
N LEU A 171 9.36 14.05 0.90
CA LEU A 171 10.40 13.25 0.24
C LEU A 171 10.00 12.82 -1.20
N GLU A 172 9.20 13.62 -1.89
CA GLU A 172 8.71 13.29 -3.23
C GLU A 172 9.85 13.02 -4.22
N ASP A 173 10.92 13.80 -4.14
CA ASP A 173 12.08 13.67 -5.03
C ASP A 173 12.84 12.36 -4.83
N TYR A 174 12.62 11.72 -3.69
CA TYR A 174 13.24 10.43 -3.35
C TYR A 174 12.26 9.25 -3.50
N ALA A 175 11.06 9.48 -4.01
CA ALA A 175 10.10 8.40 -4.17
C ALA A 175 10.67 7.30 -5.07
N ALA A 176 10.51 6.05 -4.65
CA ALA A 176 10.93 4.90 -5.44
C ALA A 176 10.13 4.82 -6.75
N PRO A 177 10.66 4.17 -7.79
CA PRO A 177 9.91 3.94 -9.02
C PRO A 177 8.62 3.17 -8.73
N PRO A 178 7.58 3.34 -9.56
CA PRO A 178 6.34 2.60 -9.38
C PRO A 178 6.58 1.09 -9.43
N ASN A 179 5.91 0.36 -8.55
CA ASN A 179 5.71 -1.08 -8.72
C ASN A 179 4.32 -1.32 -9.31
N GLY A 180 3.72 -2.50 -9.13
CA GLY A 180 2.49 -2.84 -9.82
C GLY A 180 1.35 -3.25 -8.90
N ILE A 181 0.19 -3.31 -9.50
CA ILE A 181 -0.99 -3.98 -8.96
C ILE A 181 -1.21 -5.20 -9.84
N TYR A 182 -1.36 -6.36 -9.22
CA TYR A 182 -1.36 -7.65 -9.92
C TYR A 182 -2.59 -8.48 -9.59
N ALA A 183 -3.08 -9.22 -10.58
CA ALA A 183 -3.94 -10.37 -10.35
C ALA A 183 -3.05 -11.60 -10.36
N VAL A 184 -3.19 -12.46 -9.35
CA VAL A 184 -2.32 -13.61 -9.14
C VAL A 184 -3.18 -14.88 -9.06
N PHE A 185 -2.73 -15.92 -9.75
CA PHE A 185 -3.44 -17.19 -9.86
C PHE A 185 -2.54 -18.36 -9.45
N PRO A 186 -3.11 -19.43 -8.86
CA PRO A 186 -2.39 -20.65 -8.58
C PRO A 186 -1.86 -21.32 -9.85
#